data_7931254f005fed1c6b3760c1f7cb4247
#
_entry.id   7931254f005fed1c6b3760c1f7cb4247
#
_cell.length_a   1.000
_cell.length_b   1.000
_cell.length_c   1.000
_cell.angle_alpha   90.00
_cell.angle_beta   90.00
_cell.angle_gamma   90.00
#
_symmetry.space_group_name_H-M   'P 1'
#
loop_
_entity.id
_entity.type
_entity.pdbx_description
1 polymer ?
#
loop_
_entity_poly.entity_id
_entity_poly.type
_entity_poly.pdbx_seq_one_letter_code
_entity_poly.pdbx_strand_id
1 'polypeptide(L)'
;LFVSPSNHKYDIQDYDYIDPHYGVIVEDGGEVLTDGVTENKKATKYQKRVTDIKNLEASNQLFIKLVEELHRRGMKIILDGVFNHCGSFNKWMDRERIYEGQEDYEPGAYTSPDSPYRSYFRFFKEEPENWPYNYNYDGWWGHDTLPKLNYEDSVKLENYILYIGRKWVSPPYNVDGWRLDVAADLGRSNDYNHRFWKKFRRAVKNANPNALILAEHYGDPSEWLRGDEWDTVMNY
;
A
#
# COMPACT_ATOMS: atom_id res chain seq x y z
N LEU A 1 4.65 -4.10 -7.05
CA LEU A 1 6.05 -3.69 -7.05
C LEU A 1 6.51 -3.14 -5.68
N PHE A 2 5.58 -2.62 -4.88
CA PHE A 2 5.84 -2.16 -3.50
C PHE A 2 6.24 -3.32 -2.59
N VAL A 3 6.82 -3.00 -1.43
CA VAL A 3 7.19 -4.02 -0.44
C VAL A 3 5.97 -4.87 -0.11
N SER A 4 6.10 -6.19 -0.26
CA SER A 4 5.02 -7.15 -0.05
C SER A 4 5.58 -8.56 0.14
N PRO A 5 5.09 -9.33 1.13
CA PRO A 5 5.64 -10.64 1.47
C PRO A 5 5.25 -11.75 0.48
N SER A 6 4.10 -11.64 -0.17
CA SER A 6 3.57 -12.70 -1.03
C SER A 6 4.09 -12.64 -2.47
N ASN A 7 3.87 -13.73 -3.20
CA ASN A 7 4.20 -13.81 -4.62
C ASN A 7 3.22 -13.00 -5.49
N HIS A 8 1.95 -12.88 -5.08
CA HIS A 8 0.95 -12.11 -5.84
C HIS A 8 1.08 -10.60 -5.70
N LYS A 9 1.70 -10.09 -4.60
CA LYS A 9 2.00 -8.68 -4.37
C LYS A 9 0.79 -7.75 -4.17
N TYR A 10 -0.37 -8.29 -3.79
CA TYR A 10 -1.57 -7.50 -3.44
C TYR A 10 -1.75 -7.29 -1.93
N ASP A 11 -0.81 -7.73 -1.11
CA ASP A 11 -0.74 -7.53 0.34
C ASP A 11 0.37 -6.53 0.69
N ILE A 12 0.15 -5.27 0.29
CA ILE A 12 1.17 -4.22 0.41
C ILE A 12 1.59 -4.02 1.87
N GLN A 13 2.90 -4.08 2.09
CA GLN A 13 3.54 -3.87 3.39
C GLN A 13 3.99 -2.42 3.58
N ASP A 14 4.48 -1.78 2.51
CA ASP A 14 4.89 -0.37 2.53
C ASP A 14 4.69 0.26 1.14
N TYR A 15 3.93 1.37 1.08
CA TYR A 15 3.66 2.11 -0.17
C TYR A 15 4.75 3.13 -0.53
N ASP A 16 5.69 3.38 0.38
CA ASP A 16 6.74 4.37 0.16
C ASP A 16 7.95 3.82 -0.57
N TYR A 17 8.07 2.48 -0.66
CA TYR A 17 9.28 1.84 -1.16
C TYR A 17 8.98 0.67 -2.09
N ILE A 18 9.88 0.53 -3.06
CA ILE A 18 9.96 -0.64 -3.93
C ILE A 18 10.51 -1.82 -3.12
N ASP A 19 9.97 -3.01 -3.36
CA ASP A 19 10.39 -4.22 -2.67
C ASP A 19 11.88 -4.53 -2.95
N PRO A 20 12.73 -4.60 -1.91
CA PRO A 20 14.16 -4.88 -2.08
C PRO A 20 14.47 -6.21 -2.77
N HIS A 21 13.52 -7.17 -2.75
CA HIS A 21 13.69 -8.43 -3.48
C HIS A 21 13.62 -8.27 -5.01
N TYR A 22 13.03 -7.16 -5.50
CA TYR A 22 13.10 -6.73 -6.91
C TYR A 22 14.11 -5.60 -7.13
N GLY A 23 14.57 -5.00 -6.04
CA GLY A 23 15.45 -3.85 -6.04
C GLY A 23 16.89 -4.20 -5.67
N VAL A 24 17.37 -3.59 -4.59
CA VAL A 24 18.74 -3.75 -4.09
C VAL A 24 18.72 -4.12 -2.61
N ILE A 25 19.41 -5.20 -2.27
CA ILE A 25 19.68 -5.58 -0.88
C ILE A 25 21.13 -5.16 -0.57
N VAL A 26 21.28 -4.07 0.19
CA VAL A 26 22.58 -3.55 0.67
C VAL A 26 22.98 -4.23 1.97
N GLU A 27 22.03 -4.29 2.89
CA GLU A 27 22.18 -4.94 4.18
C GLU A 27 21.43 -6.26 4.16
N ASP A 28 22.15 -7.36 4.32
CA ASP A 28 21.59 -8.72 4.36
C ASP A 28 22.14 -9.44 5.60
N GLY A 29 21.23 -10.04 6.38
CA GLY A 29 21.61 -10.72 7.60
C GLY A 29 20.40 -11.29 8.32
N GLY A 30 20.65 -11.98 9.42
CA GLY A 30 19.59 -12.66 10.17
C GLY A 30 19.29 -14.06 9.63
N GLU A 31 18.26 -14.67 10.21
CA GLU A 31 17.91 -16.07 10.00
C GLU A 31 16.63 -16.21 9.18
N VAL A 32 16.58 -17.24 8.34
CA VAL A 32 15.33 -17.71 7.73
C VAL A 32 14.55 -18.53 8.75
N LEU A 33 13.23 -18.64 8.56
CA LEU A 33 12.43 -19.53 9.39
C LEU A 33 12.93 -20.98 9.22
N THR A 34 13.11 -21.67 10.35
CA THR A 34 13.42 -23.10 10.38
C THR A 34 12.13 -23.91 10.37
N ASP A 35 12.24 -25.19 10.01
CA ASP A 35 11.11 -26.10 9.98
C ASP A 35 10.35 -26.12 11.31
N GLY A 36 9.02 -25.99 11.21
CA GLY A 36 8.11 -25.96 12.36
C GLY A 36 7.96 -24.60 13.05
N VAL A 37 8.69 -23.57 12.63
CA VAL A 37 8.53 -22.19 13.13
C VAL A 37 7.58 -21.44 12.22
N THR A 38 6.46 -20.96 12.78
CA THR A 38 5.40 -20.27 12.04
C THR A 38 5.31 -18.77 12.38
N GLU A 39 6.07 -18.30 13.37
CA GLU A 39 6.06 -16.90 13.80
C GLU A 39 6.89 -16.03 12.84
N ASN A 40 6.24 -15.20 12.04
CA ASN A 40 6.89 -14.34 11.05
C ASN A 40 7.91 -13.37 11.66
N LYS A 41 7.70 -12.90 12.90
CA LYS A 41 8.70 -12.08 13.62
C LYS A 41 10.04 -12.76 13.83
N LYS A 42 10.12 -14.07 13.70
CA LYS A 42 11.38 -14.83 13.76
C LYS A 42 12.10 -14.93 12.42
N ALA A 43 11.47 -14.50 11.34
CA ALA A 43 12.09 -14.38 10.01
C ALA A 43 13.00 -13.14 9.95
N THR A 44 14.04 -13.09 10.78
CA THR A 44 14.86 -11.89 10.97
C THR A 44 15.61 -11.49 9.71
N LYS A 45 15.88 -12.42 8.81
CA LYS A 45 16.46 -12.13 7.50
C LYS A 45 15.48 -11.37 6.60
N TYR A 46 14.22 -11.80 6.55
CA TYR A 46 13.17 -11.08 5.83
C TYR A 46 12.98 -9.69 6.41
N GLN A 47 12.82 -9.58 7.74
CA GLN A 47 12.70 -8.30 8.42
C GLN A 47 13.83 -7.35 8.02
N LYS A 48 15.09 -7.78 8.18
CA LYS A 48 16.26 -6.95 7.83
C LYS A 48 16.19 -6.41 6.40
N ARG A 49 15.79 -7.26 5.45
CA ARG A 49 15.69 -6.86 4.04
C ARG A 49 14.64 -5.80 3.79
N VAL A 50 13.47 -5.89 4.44
CA VAL A 50 12.29 -5.06 4.14
C VAL A 50 12.05 -3.91 5.11
N THR A 51 12.83 -3.80 6.19
CA THR A 51 12.72 -2.70 7.17
C THR A 51 13.97 -1.82 7.22
N ASP A 52 15.12 -2.31 6.75
CA ASP A 52 16.34 -1.51 6.74
C ASP A 52 16.26 -0.40 5.68
N ILE A 53 16.38 0.85 6.13
CA ILE A 53 16.23 2.03 5.27
C ILE A 53 17.22 2.05 4.11
N LYS A 54 18.42 1.50 4.27
CA LYS A 54 19.41 1.44 3.19
C LYS A 54 18.93 0.56 2.02
N ASN A 55 18.28 -0.57 2.33
CA ASN A 55 17.70 -1.44 1.32
C ASN A 55 16.53 -0.76 0.61
N LEU A 56 15.66 -0.11 1.38
CA LEU A 56 14.47 0.56 0.88
C LEU A 56 14.84 1.73 -0.03
N GLU A 57 15.76 2.60 0.41
CA GLU A 57 16.22 3.74 -0.39
C GLU A 57 17.02 3.30 -1.63
N ALA A 58 17.91 2.31 -1.50
CA ALA A 58 18.66 1.79 -2.65
C ALA A 58 17.72 1.20 -3.71
N SER A 59 16.64 0.54 -3.29
CA SER A 59 15.62 -0.01 -4.20
C SER A 59 14.84 1.09 -4.91
N ASN A 60 14.47 2.16 -4.21
CA ASN A 60 13.86 3.33 -4.83
C ASN A 60 14.80 4.01 -5.84
N GLN A 61 16.10 4.10 -5.54
CA GLN A 61 17.09 4.66 -6.47
C GLN A 61 17.26 3.80 -7.73
N LEU A 62 17.25 2.47 -7.59
CA LEU A 62 17.27 1.58 -8.76
C LEU A 62 15.99 1.74 -9.59
N PHE A 63 14.84 1.89 -8.96
CA PHE A 63 13.57 2.09 -9.65
C PHE A 63 13.56 3.40 -10.46
N ILE A 64 14.10 4.50 -9.92
CA ILE A 64 14.25 5.76 -10.66
C ILE A 64 15.03 5.54 -11.95
N LYS A 65 16.17 4.84 -11.87
CA LYS A 65 16.98 4.50 -13.06
C LYS A 65 16.25 3.62 -14.05
N LEU A 66 15.42 2.68 -13.57
CA LEU A 66 14.56 1.86 -14.42
C LEU A 66 13.56 2.72 -15.20
N VAL A 67 12.88 3.65 -14.53
CA VAL A 67 11.91 4.56 -15.17
C VAL A 67 12.59 5.44 -16.22
N GLU A 68 13.75 6.02 -15.90
CA GLU A 68 14.55 6.80 -16.86
C GLU A 68 14.92 5.97 -18.10
N GLU A 69 15.36 4.74 -17.92
CA GLU A 69 15.73 3.85 -19.03
C GLU A 69 14.52 3.44 -19.88
N LEU A 70 13.35 3.18 -19.25
CA LEU A 70 12.11 2.92 -19.96
C LEU A 70 11.71 4.12 -20.82
N HIS A 71 11.75 5.33 -20.27
CA HIS A 71 11.45 6.56 -20.99
C HIS A 71 12.42 6.79 -22.15
N ARG A 72 13.73 6.54 -21.94
CA ARG A 72 14.73 6.64 -23.01
C ARG A 72 14.44 5.71 -24.19
N ARG A 73 13.77 4.58 -23.94
CA ARG A 73 13.31 3.62 -24.96
C ARG A 73 11.93 3.92 -25.52
N GLY A 74 11.29 5.03 -25.11
CA GLY A 74 9.93 5.39 -25.52
C GLY A 74 8.83 4.54 -24.87
N MET A 75 9.17 3.80 -23.81
CA MET A 75 8.19 2.99 -23.06
C MET A 75 7.59 3.78 -21.91
N LYS A 76 6.36 3.42 -21.54
CA LYS A 76 5.64 3.97 -20.39
C LYS A 76 5.51 2.93 -19.30
N ILE A 77 5.44 3.40 -18.05
CA ILE A 77 5.26 2.56 -16.88
C ILE A 77 4.13 3.09 -16.02
N ILE A 78 3.20 2.22 -15.63
CA ILE A 78 2.16 2.50 -14.63
C ILE A 78 2.34 1.57 -13.44
N LEU A 79 2.04 2.06 -12.25
CA LEU A 79 2.09 1.27 -11.02
C LEU A 79 0.73 0.71 -10.66
N ASP A 80 0.73 -0.45 -10.01
CA ASP A 80 -0.47 -1.04 -9.43
C ASP A 80 -0.75 -0.43 -8.05
N GLY A 81 -1.87 0.27 -7.92
CA GLY A 81 -2.33 0.94 -6.71
C GLY A 81 -3.33 0.09 -5.95
N VAL A 82 -2.85 -0.76 -5.06
CA VAL A 82 -3.68 -1.58 -4.18
C VAL A 82 -4.06 -0.74 -2.95
N PHE A 83 -5.08 0.09 -3.10
CA PHE A 83 -5.47 1.06 -2.05
C PHE A 83 -6.72 0.67 -1.28
N ASN A 84 -7.44 -0.38 -1.69
CA ASN A 84 -8.62 -0.86 -0.98
C ASN A 84 -8.28 -1.53 0.36
N HIS A 85 -7.18 -2.23 0.42
CA HIS A 85 -6.66 -2.97 1.58
C HIS A 85 -5.15 -2.91 1.60
N CYS A 86 -4.55 -3.34 2.70
CA CYS A 86 -3.11 -3.59 2.77
C CYS A 86 -2.84 -5.04 3.19
N GLY A 87 -1.58 -5.42 3.33
CA GLY A 87 -1.20 -6.72 3.88
C GLY A 87 -1.20 -6.73 5.41
N SER A 88 -1.30 -7.89 6.04
CA SER A 88 -1.13 -8.07 7.49
C SER A 88 0.28 -7.71 7.97
N PHE A 89 1.26 -7.75 7.09
CA PHE A 89 2.63 -7.30 7.31
C PHE A 89 2.81 -5.77 7.27
N ASN A 90 1.79 -5.01 6.81
CA ASN A 90 1.91 -3.56 6.69
C ASN A 90 2.24 -2.92 8.04
N LYS A 91 3.19 -1.97 8.05
CA LYS A 91 3.64 -1.26 9.25
C LYS A 91 2.52 -0.58 10.05
N TRP A 92 1.41 -0.24 9.39
CA TRP A 92 0.25 0.37 10.07
C TRP A 92 -0.55 -0.63 10.88
N MET A 93 -0.64 -1.88 10.41
CA MET A 93 -1.31 -2.97 11.12
C MET A 93 -0.32 -3.73 12.01
N ASP A 94 0.80 -4.15 11.44
CA ASP A 94 1.85 -4.98 12.04
C ASP A 94 1.31 -6.23 12.75
N ARG A 95 0.33 -6.92 12.14
CA ARG A 95 -0.20 -8.17 12.66
C ARG A 95 0.88 -9.24 12.79
N GLU A 96 1.82 -9.26 11.86
CA GLU A 96 2.90 -10.24 11.81
C GLU A 96 4.09 -9.85 12.72
N ARG A 97 4.00 -8.67 13.37
CA ARG A 97 4.92 -8.22 14.42
C ARG A 97 6.37 -8.09 13.96
N ILE A 98 6.57 -7.75 12.70
CA ILE A 98 7.92 -7.59 12.13
C ILE A 98 8.52 -6.22 12.40
N TYR A 99 7.69 -5.24 12.77
CA TYR A 99 8.12 -3.90 13.17
C TYR A 99 8.17 -3.70 14.67
N GLU A 100 7.64 -4.65 15.44
CA GLU A 100 7.60 -4.58 16.91
C GLU A 100 9.01 -4.52 17.51
N GLY A 101 9.27 -3.43 18.25
CA GLY A 101 10.59 -3.21 18.91
C GLY A 101 11.67 -2.63 18.00
N GLN A 102 11.33 -2.22 16.76
CA GLN A 102 12.26 -1.51 15.89
C GLN A 102 12.18 0.00 16.18
N GLU A 103 13.34 0.66 16.38
CA GLU A 103 13.43 2.05 16.86
C GLU A 103 12.79 3.07 15.87
N ASP A 104 12.83 2.80 14.58
CA ASP A 104 12.36 3.72 13.53
C ASP A 104 10.86 3.55 13.18
N TYR A 105 10.15 2.68 13.91
CA TYR A 105 8.75 2.35 13.58
C TYR A 105 7.82 2.55 14.76
N GLU A 106 6.70 3.22 14.49
CA GLU A 106 5.61 3.35 15.44
C GLU A 106 4.86 2.02 15.63
N PRO A 107 4.25 1.77 16.80
CA PRO A 107 3.50 0.54 17.02
C PRO A 107 2.31 0.44 16.05
N GLY A 108 2.12 -0.73 15.45
CA GLY A 108 0.98 -1.00 14.57
C GLY A 108 -0.36 -1.02 15.33
N ALA A 109 -1.45 -0.85 14.59
CA ALA A 109 -2.80 -0.83 15.17
C ALA A 109 -3.21 -2.18 15.79
N TYR A 110 -2.61 -3.27 15.36
CA TYR A 110 -2.81 -4.60 15.95
C TYR A 110 -2.19 -4.70 17.35
N THR A 111 -1.05 -4.05 17.56
CA THR A 111 -0.26 -4.17 18.80
C THR A 111 -0.67 -3.18 19.88
N SER A 112 -1.24 -2.01 19.51
CA SER A 112 -1.60 -0.97 20.45
C SER A 112 -2.87 -0.21 20.09
N PRO A 113 -3.76 0.05 21.06
CA PRO A 113 -4.91 0.94 20.85
C PRO A 113 -4.48 2.39 20.63
N ASP A 114 -3.31 2.77 21.15
CA ASP A 114 -2.74 4.13 21.02
C ASP A 114 -1.90 4.30 19.76
N SER A 115 -1.89 3.32 18.86
CA SER A 115 -1.19 3.40 17.60
C SER A 115 -1.60 4.63 16.79
N PRO A 116 -0.66 5.40 16.21
CA PRO A 116 -0.98 6.52 15.33
C PRO A 116 -1.74 6.08 14.07
N TYR A 117 -1.78 4.80 13.79
CA TYR A 117 -2.48 4.16 12.67
C TYR A 117 -3.82 3.54 13.07
N ARG A 118 -4.25 3.68 14.33
CA ARG A 118 -5.46 3.06 14.84
C ARG A 118 -6.70 3.34 13.98
N SER A 119 -6.88 4.59 13.53
CA SER A 119 -8.01 5.01 12.70
C SER A 119 -7.94 4.49 11.25
N TYR A 120 -6.81 3.93 10.81
CA TYR A 120 -6.67 3.39 9.45
C TYR A 120 -7.44 2.09 9.25
N PHE A 121 -7.86 1.47 10.35
CA PHE A 121 -8.58 0.21 10.37
C PHE A 121 -9.83 0.31 11.22
N ARG A 122 -10.83 -0.45 10.85
CA ARG A 122 -12.04 -0.63 11.63
C ARG A 122 -11.90 -1.87 12.48
N PHE A 123 -12.03 -1.72 13.81
CA PHE A 123 -12.06 -2.82 14.75
C PHE A 123 -13.50 -3.02 15.23
N PHE A 124 -13.92 -4.28 15.39
CA PHE A 124 -15.26 -4.64 15.85
C PHE A 124 -15.35 -4.75 17.36
N LYS A 125 -14.19 -4.85 18.03
CA LYS A 125 -14.06 -4.85 19.49
C LYS A 125 -12.93 -3.90 19.86
N GLU A 126 -13.26 -2.90 20.64
CA GLU A 126 -12.36 -1.77 20.93
C GLU A 126 -12.11 -1.59 22.43
N GLU A 127 -12.57 -2.53 23.27
CA GLU A 127 -12.32 -2.51 24.68
C GLU A 127 -10.81 -2.74 24.94
N PRO A 128 -10.22 -2.09 25.96
CA PRO A 128 -8.78 -2.14 26.23
C PRO A 128 -8.21 -3.58 26.38
N GLU A 129 -9.00 -4.51 26.88
CA GLU A 129 -8.63 -5.91 27.06
C GLU A 129 -8.44 -6.68 25.75
N ASN A 130 -8.88 -6.13 24.61
CA ASN A 130 -8.64 -6.75 23.31
C ASN A 130 -7.20 -6.48 22.81
N TRP A 131 -6.46 -5.57 23.43
CA TRP A 131 -5.03 -5.35 23.17
C TRP A 131 -4.15 -5.93 24.30
N PRO A 132 -2.89 -6.25 23.98
CA PRO A 132 -2.26 -6.20 22.66
C PRO A 132 -2.75 -7.31 21.74
N TYR A 133 -2.54 -7.11 20.43
CA TYR A 133 -2.83 -8.10 19.36
C TYR A 133 -4.31 -8.28 19.08
N ASN A 134 -5.00 -7.15 18.84
CA ASN A 134 -6.43 -7.18 18.52
C ASN A 134 -6.70 -7.70 17.11
N TYR A 135 -7.18 -8.92 17.00
CA TYR A 135 -7.52 -9.59 15.74
C TYR A 135 -8.96 -9.31 15.26
N ASN A 136 -9.74 -8.51 15.98
CA ASN A 136 -11.14 -8.21 15.65
C ASN A 136 -11.24 -7.01 14.70
N TYR A 137 -10.57 -7.05 13.57
CA TYR A 137 -10.58 -5.99 12.57
C TYR A 137 -11.26 -6.43 11.27
N ASP A 138 -11.65 -5.44 10.46
CA ASP A 138 -12.26 -5.64 9.16
C ASP A 138 -11.19 -6.07 8.14
N GLY A 139 -11.45 -7.18 7.45
CA GLY A 139 -10.63 -7.68 6.35
C GLY A 139 -11.42 -7.67 5.04
N TRP A 140 -10.77 -7.36 3.92
CA TRP A 140 -11.40 -7.41 2.62
C TRP A 140 -11.93 -8.82 2.34
N TRP A 141 -13.24 -8.95 2.11
CA TRP A 141 -13.97 -10.21 2.02
C TRP A 141 -13.76 -11.16 3.22
N GLY A 142 -13.45 -10.60 4.40
CA GLY A 142 -13.20 -11.38 5.62
C GLY A 142 -11.81 -12.01 5.70
N HIS A 143 -10.91 -11.71 4.77
CA HIS A 143 -9.53 -12.19 4.84
C HIS A 143 -8.72 -11.38 5.86
N ASP A 144 -8.28 -12.03 6.92
CA ASP A 144 -7.49 -11.41 8.00
C ASP A 144 -6.06 -11.03 7.57
N THR A 145 -5.56 -11.63 6.49
CA THR A 145 -4.29 -11.27 5.86
C THR A 145 -4.37 -10.02 4.98
N LEU A 146 -5.59 -9.52 4.70
CA LEU A 146 -5.86 -8.36 3.87
C LEU A 146 -6.69 -7.31 4.65
N PRO A 147 -6.12 -6.64 5.68
CA PRO A 147 -6.81 -5.62 6.45
C PRO A 147 -7.42 -4.54 5.56
N LYS A 148 -8.74 -4.33 5.69
CA LYS A 148 -9.48 -3.32 4.95
C LYS A 148 -9.13 -1.92 5.44
N LEU A 149 -8.79 -1.01 4.53
CA LEU A 149 -8.47 0.37 4.86
C LEU A 149 -9.73 1.20 5.11
N ASN A 150 -9.74 1.95 6.20
CA ASN A 150 -10.90 2.68 6.73
C ASN A 150 -10.85 4.17 6.38
N TYR A 151 -11.10 4.50 5.14
CA TYR A 151 -11.00 5.88 4.63
C TYR A 151 -12.03 6.83 5.20
N GLU A 152 -13.29 6.37 5.39
CA GLU A 152 -14.39 7.25 5.79
C GLU A 152 -14.23 7.80 7.20
N ASP A 153 -13.50 7.10 8.07
CA ASP A 153 -13.24 7.52 9.44
C ASP A 153 -11.80 8.02 9.67
N SER A 154 -10.97 8.06 8.61
CA SER A 154 -9.57 8.46 8.73
C SER A 154 -9.13 9.44 7.64
N VAL A 155 -9.27 10.72 7.91
CA VAL A 155 -8.74 11.80 7.05
C VAL A 155 -7.21 11.69 6.90
N LYS A 156 -6.52 11.20 7.93
CA LYS A 156 -5.07 10.98 7.90
C LYS A 156 -4.69 9.94 6.85
N LEU A 157 -5.42 8.81 6.81
CA LEU A 157 -5.23 7.78 5.79
C LEU A 157 -5.54 8.30 4.39
N GLU A 158 -6.70 8.99 4.22
CA GLU A 158 -7.07 9.58 2.94
C GLU A 158 -5.95 10.47 2.41
N ASN A 159 -5.48 11.41 3.23
CA ASN A 159 -4.41 12.33 2.84
C ASN A 159 -3.10 11.62 2.50
N TYR A 160 -2.77 10.54 3.22
CA TYR A 160 -1.57 9.77 2.94
C TYR A 160 -1.65 9.05 1.58
N ILE A 161 -2.77 8.42 1.26
CA ILE A 161 -2.93 7.76 -0.04
C ILE A 161 -2.98 8.77 -1.20
N LEU A 162 -3.58 9.95 -1.00
CA LEU A 162 -3.49 11.04 -1.97
C LEU A 162 -2.04 11.52 -2.17
N TYR A 163 -1.25 11.56 -1.09
CA TYR A 163 0.18 11.84 -1.17
C TYR A 163 0.91 10.74 -1.97
N ILE A 164 0.67 9.47 -1.71
CA ILE A 164 1.26 8.34 -2.47
C ILE A 164 0.89 8.44 -3.95
N GLY A 165 -0.37 8.73 -4.26
CA GLY A 165 -0.83 8.91 -5.65
C GLY A 165 -0.03 9.94 -6.43
N ARG A 166 0.27 11.09 -5.83
CA ARG A 166 1.08 12.14 -6.45
C ARG A 166 2.58 11.89 -6.40
N LYS A 167 3.10 11.29 -5.31
CA LYS A 167 4.53 11.04 -5.09
C LYS A 167 5.16 10.31 -6.27
N TRP A 168 4.58 9.18 -6.64
CA TRP A 168 5.15 8.30 -7.66
C TRP A 168 5.06 8.85 -9.09
N VAL A 169 4.08 9.71 -9.38
CA VAL A 169 3.98 10.37 -10.69
C VAL A 169 4.79 11.66 -10.79
N SER A 170 5.40 12.08 -9.68
CA SER A 170 6.25 13.29 -9.58
C SER A 170 7.74 12.94 -9.66
N PRO A 171 8.61 13.92 -9.96
CA PRO A 171 10.04 13.75 -9.77
C PRO A 171 10.39 13.35 -8.33
N PRO A 172 11.37 12.46 -8.12
CA PRO A 172 12.25 11.88 -9.14
C PRO A 172 11.70 10.61 -9.81
N TYR A 173 10.56 10.07 -9.37
CA TYR A 173 10.04 8.78 -9.84
C TYR A 173 9.46 8.84 -11.25
N ASN A 174 8.62 9.86 -11.53
CA ASN A 174 8.07 10.15 -12.87
C ASN A 174 7.34 8.98 -13.55
N VAL A 175 6.64 8.12 -12.80
CA VAL A 175 5.83 7.07 -13.43
C VAL A 175 4.68 7.66 -14.22
N ASP A 176 4.22 6.96 -15.25
CA ASP A 176 3.24 7.46 -16.21
C ASP A 176 1.79 7.25 -15.80
N GLY A 177 1.54 6.71 -14.61
CA GLY A 177 0.19 6.55 -14.08
C GLY A 177 -0.01 5.41 -13.11
N TRP A 178 -1.27 5.13 -12.84
CA TRP A 178 -1.76 4.14 -11.91
C TRP A 178 -2.74 3.18 -12.57
N ARG A 179 -2.60 1.89 -12.29
CA ARG A 179 -3.69 0.93 -12.35
C ARG A 179 -4.25 0.80 -10.94
N LEU A 180 -5.54 0.94 -10.74
CA LEU A 180 -6.18 0.94 -9.44
C LEU A 180 -6.89 -0.39 -9.21
N ASP A 181 -6.38 -1.17 -8.27
CA ASP A 181 -6.91 -2.47 -7.87
C ASP A 181 -8.28 -2.30 -7.19
N VAL A 182 -9.27 -3.10 -7.61
CA VAL A 182 -10.64 -3.12 -7.07
C VAL A 182 -11.19 -1.71 -6.73
N ALA A 183 -11.05 -0.78 -7.66
CA ALA A 183 -11.22 0.65 -7.40
C ALA A 183 -12.60 1.04 -6.86
N ALA A 184 -13.66 0.32 -7.23
CA ALA A 184 -15.02 0.59 -6.76
C ALA A 184 -15.29 0.13 -5.32
N ASP A 185 -14.39 -0.67 -4.71
CA ASP A 185 -14.57 -1.25 -3.38
C ASP A 185 -13.89 -0.42 -2.26
N LEU A 186 -13.27 0.70 -2.59
CA LEU A 186 -12.35 1.41 -1.68
C LEU A 186 -13.01 1.84 -0.36
N GLY A 187 -14.11 2.55 -0.39
CA GLY A 187 -14.88 2.97 0.78
C GLY A 187 -16.10 2.08 1.03
N ARG A 188 -16.87 2.41 2.07
CA ARG A 188 -18.10 1.70 2.45
C ARG A 188 -19.32 2.17 1.67
N SER A 189 -19.24 3.32 1.02
CA SER A 189 -20.34 3.90 0.24
C SER A 189 -19.87 4.35 -1.14
N ASN A 190 -20.76 4.20 -2.14
CA ASN A 190 -20.48 4.65 -3.51
C ASN A 190 -20.22 6.16 -3.56
N ASP A 191 -20.99 6.95 -2.80
CA ASP A 191 -20.81 8.39 -2.70
C ASP A 191 -19.42 8.78 -2.18
N TYR A 192 -18.89 8.02 -1.21
CA TYR A 192 -17.53 8.23 -0.73
C TYR A 192 -16.51 7.90 -1.81
N ASN A 193 -16.67 6.77 -2.48
CA ASN A 193 -15.77 6.33 -3.55
C ASN A 193 -15.65 7.38 -4.65
N HIS A 194 -16.78 7.92 -5.14
CA HIS A 194 -16.79 9.01 -6.11
C HIS A 194 -16.05 10.27 -5.60
N ARG A 195 -16.29 10.69 -4.35
CA ARG A 195 -15.57 11.83 -3.77
C ARG A 195 -14.08 11.59 -3.66
N PHE A 196 -13.67 10.39 -3.23
CA PHE A 196 -12.26 10.01 -3.11
C PHE A 196 -11.56 10.04 -4.47
N TRP A 197 -12.12 9.38 -5.49
CA TRP A 197 -11.48 9.31 -6.79
C TRP A 197 -11.39 10.67 -7.48
N LYS A 198 -12.31 11.59 -7.24
CA LYS A 198 -12.19 12.99 -7.67
C LYS A 198 -11.02 13.71 -7.00
N LYS A 199 -10.80 13.45 -5.70
CA LYS A 199 -9.64 14.00 -4.99
C LYS A 199 -8.34 13.37 -5.49
N PHE A 200 -8.32 12.04 -5.68
CA PHE A 200 -7.17 11.31 -6.18
C PHE A 200 -6.77 11.80 -7.58
N ARG A 201 -7.74 11.90 -8.50
CA ARG A 201 -7.49 12.47 -9.82
C ARG A 201 -6.86 13.86 -9.74
N ARG A 202 -7.41 14.76 -8.94
CA ARG A 202 -6.83 16.10 -8.75
C ARG A 202 -5.40 16.05 -8.25
N ALA A 203 -5.12 15.21 -7.25
CA ALA A 203 -3.77 15.06 -6.71
C ALA A 203 -2.79 14.57 -7.78
N VAL A 204 -3.16 13.53 -8.52
CA VAL A 204 -2.34 12.93 -9.59
C VAL A 204 -2.15 13.88 -10.76
N LYS A 205 -3.24 14.46 -11.29
CA LYS A 205 -3.19 15.32 -12.49
C LYS A 205 -2.52 16.68 -12.23
N ASN A 206 -2.59 17.20 -11.00
CA ASN A 206 -1.85 18.39 -10.62
C ASN A 206 -0.33 18.15 -10.57
N ALA A 207 0.08 16.93 -10.22
CA ALA A 207 1.48 16.54 -10.18
C ALA A 207 2.01 16.16 -11.58
N ASN A 208 1.21 15.41 -12.35
CA ASN A 208 1.52 15.01 -13.71
C ASN A 208 0.23 14.96 -14.55
N PRO A 209 -0.07 16.00 -15.36
CA PRO A 209 -1.29 16.05 -16.15
C PRO A 209 -1.46 14.89 -17.15
N ASN A 210 -0.35 14.28 -17.56
CA ASN A 210 -0.31 13.16 -18.51
C ASN A 210 -0.40 11.79 -17.86
N ALA A 211 -0.37 11.70 -16.52
CA ALA A 211 -0.45 10.42 -15.83
C ALA A 211 -1.80 9.73 -16.06
N LEU A 212 -1.76 8.49 -16.50
CA LEU A 212 -2.95 7.65 -16.71
C LEU A 212 -3.55 7.21 -15.38
N ILE A 213 -4.86 7.21 -15.27
CA ILE A 213 -5.62 6.59 -14.18
C ILE A 213 -6.51 5.51 -14.77
N LEU A 214 -6.04 4.27 -14.70
CA LEU A 214 -6.70 3.06 -15.21
C LEU A 214 -7.28 2.29 -14.03
N ALA A 215 -8.60 2.08 -13.98
CA ALA A 215 -9.21 1.35 -12.88
C ALA A 215 -9.55 -0.10 -13.25
N GLU A 216 -9.37 -1.01 -12.28
CA GLU A 216 -9.99 -2.31 -12.34
C GLU A 216 -11.46 -2.16 -11.92
N HIS A 217 -12.37 -2.50 -12.84
CA HIS A 217 -13.81 -2.45 -12.62
C HIS A 217 -14.52 -3.44 -13.54
N TYR A 218 -15.44 -4.23 -12.99
CA TYR A 218 -16.12 -5.33 -13.71
C TYR A 218 -17.53 -4.97 -14.17
N GLY A 219 -18.10 -3.84 -13.74
CA GLY A 219 -19.44 -3.40 -14.07
C GLY A 219 -19.46 -2.33 -15.18
N ASP A 220 -20.61 -1.69 -15.34
CA ASP A 220 -20.75 -0.52 -16.22
C ASP A 220 -19.93 0.66 -15.64
N PRO A 221 -18.89 1.13 -16.34
CA PRO A 221 -18.02 2.18 -15.83
C PRO A 221 -18.56 3.60 -16.09
N SER A 222 -19.72 3.76 -16.70
CA SER A 222 -20.23 5.04 -17.22
C SER A 222 -20.28 6.15 -16.16
N GLU A 223 -20.59 5.81 -14.91
CA GLU A 223 -20.63 6.79 -13.81
C GLU A 223 -19.25 7.26 -13.37
N TRP A 224 -18.19 6.49 -13.61
CA TRP A 224 -16.81 6.77 -13.24
C TRP A 224 -16.00 7.48 -14.33
N LEU A 225 -16.44 7.41 -15.58
CA LEU A 225 -15.73 7.92 -16.76
C LEU A 225 -16.25 9.27 -17.24
N ARG A 226 -16.75 10.10 -16.32
CA ARG A 226 -17.28 11.46 -16.63
C ARG A 226 -16.20 12.53 -16.78
N GLY A 227 -14.92 12.14 -16.69
CA GLY A 227 -13.78 13.04 -16.88
C GLY A 227 -13.21 13.63 -15.59
N ASP A 228 -13.81 13.35 -14.43
CA ASP A 228 -13.40 13.87 -13.13
C ASP A 228 -12.89 12.80 -12.14
N GLU A 229 -12.86 11.53 -12.54
CA GLU A 229 -12.39 10.38 -11.75
C GLU A 229 -11.36 9.56 -12.52
N TRP A 230 -11.71 8.38 -13.05
CA TRP A 230 -10.79 7.56 -13.84
C TRP A 230 -10.70 8.03 -15.29
N ASP A 231 -9.58 7.76 -15.95
CA ASP A 231 -9.42 8.02 -17.39
C ASP A 231 -10.02 6.88 -18.21
N THR A 232 -9.89 5.65 -17.73
CA THR A 232 -10.33 4.42 -18.40
C THR A 232 -10.43 3.26 -17.41
N VAL A 233 -10.99 2.15 -17.85
CA VAL A 233 -11.06 0.90 -17.11
C VAL A 233 -10.39 -0.24 -17.86
N MET A 234 -10.04 -1.32 -17.15
CA MET A 234 -9.55 -2.55 -17.75
C MET A 234 -10.68 -3.19 -18.59
N ASN A 235 -10.29 -3.86 -19.66
CA ASN A 235 -11.23 -4.54 -20.55
C ASN A 235 -11.29 -6.03 -20.19
N TYR A 236 -12.37 -6.44 -19.54
CA TYR A 236 -12.66 -7.84 -19.19
C TYR A 236 -13.68 -8.45 -20.12
#